data_0b230f269db57195c2a51db000bec22c
#
_entry.id   0b230f269db57195c2a51db000bec22c
#
_cell.length_a   1.000
_cell.length_b   1.000
_cell.length_c   1.000
_cell.angle_alpha   90.00
_cell.angle_beta   90.00
_cell.angle_gamma   90.00
#
_symmetry.space_group_name_H-M   'P 1'
#
loop_
_entity.id
_entity.type
_entity.pdbx_description
1 polymer ?
#
loop_
_entity_poly.entity_id
_entity_poly.type
_entity_poly.pdbx_seq_one_letter_code
_entity_poly.pdbx_strand_id
1 'polypeptide(L)'
;PDCEDLPTSMPVPADAAFEGQSGLSCDNDSEDCHLLVRQGNLLYELYSGNYSGGVLNARCLVIWQLNAVYPPEGRGEHCTSGDAAGFPIAPLLVNADEVAAKVGIANSDLGHAIRFVLPNPRMATDASLGGVGGRLYVRPASHAGGPSGPIGTVPYGVRMRLKSNFNMSGYSAAAQVILRTMQRYGIVLADGGNIALTFESDRYTSASWDSLGIEARTFVDVVNGSTPVLVSHFEIIDTGARIGETWNCVRSTVNVPDLIFADGFE
;
A
#
# COMPACT_ATOMS: atom_id res chain seq x y z
N PRO A 1 3.36 -19.51 7.55
CA PRO A 1 2.59 -19.44 6.30
C PRO A 1 2.38 -18.02 5.81
N ASP A 2 2.64 -16.99 6.65
CA ASP A 2 2.51 -15.58 6.24
C ASP A 2 3.48 -15.21 5.13
N CYS A 3 4.75 -15.59 5.26
CA CYS A 3 5.81 -15.33 4.30
C CYS A 3 6.04 -16.54 3.41
N GLU A 4 6.79 -16.39 2.34
CA GLU A 4 7.19 -17.51 1.50
C GLU A 4 8.17 -18.43 2.23
N ASP A 5 8.12 -19.73 1.92
CA ASP A 5 8.99 -20.72 2.53
C ASP A 5 10.46 -20.51 2.14
N LEU A 6 11.38 -20.79 3.05
CA LEU A 6 12.81 -20.66 2.82
C LEU A 6 13.42 -22.00 2.34
N PRO A 7 14.40 -21.96 1.43
CA PRO A 7 14.92 -20.79 0.71
C PRO A 7 14.07 -20.46 -0.52
N THR A 8 13.73 -19.20 -0.70
CA THR A 8 13.05 -18.71 -1.91
C THR A 8 13.97 -17.75 -2.65
N SER A 9 14.06 -17.88 -3.96
CA SER A 9 14.83 -16.97 -4.81
C SER A 9 13.97 -15.80 -5.27
N MET A 10 14.55 -14.59 -5.29
CA MET A 10 13.95 -13.41 -5.90
C MET A 10 14.95 -12.68 -6.79
N PRO A 11 14.52 -12.00 -7.85
CA PRO A 11 15.39 -11.14 -8.63
C PRO A 11 15.78 -9.93 -7.77
N VAL A 12 17.05 -9.54 -7.81
CA VAL A 12 17.55 -8.32 -7.14
C VAL A 12 18.31 -7.49 -8.16
N PRO A 13 17.79 -6.34 -8.61
CA PRO A 13 18.51 -5.42 -9.48
C PRO A 13 19.84 -4.97 -8.84
N ALA A 14 20.87 -4.76 -9.67
CA ALA A 14 22.21 -4.41 -9.18
C ALA A 14 22.26 -3.07 -8.42
N ASP A 15 21.34 -2.17 -8.74
CA ASP A 15 21.19 -0.83 -8.15
C ASP A 15 20.02 -0.74 -7.16
N ALA A 16 19.43 -1.88 -6.76
CA ALA A 16 18.30 -1.91 -5.83
C ALA A 16 18.65 -1.30 -4.46
N ALA A 17 17.66 -0.70 -3.84
CA ALA A 17 17.77 -0.17 -2.49
C ALA A 17 16.47 -0.38 -1.72
N PHE A 18 16.58 -0.63 -0.42
CA PHE A 18 15.45 -0.59 0.49
C PHE A 18 14.89 0.83 0.61
N GLU A 19 13.62 0.91 0.96
CA GLU A 19 12.94 2.15 1.31
C GLU A 19 13.77 2.99 2.28
N GLY A 20 14.00 4.27 1.93
CA GLY A 20 14.79 5.18 2.74
C GLY A 20 16.31 4.93 2.76
N GLN A 21 16.80 3.89 2.08
CA GLN A 21 18.20 3.48 2.11
C GLN A 21 18.94 3.80 0.80
N SER A 22 20.26 3.81 0.85
CA SER A 22 21.11 3.93 -0.35
C SER A 22 21.47 2.59 -0.99
N GLY A 23 21.13 1.46 -0.34
CA GLY A 23 21.45 0.10 -0.76
C GLY A 23 20.57 -0.97 -0.14
N LEU A 24 21.06 -2.20 -0.16
CA LEU A 24 20.31 -3.40 0.25
C LEU A 24 20.53 -3.75 1.72
N SER A 25 20.43 -2.75 2.61
CA SER A 25 20.53 -2.95 4.06
C SER A 25 19.60 -1.97 4.77
N CYS A 26 18.74 -2.49 5.64
CA CYS A 26 18.04 -1.63 6.60
C CYS A 26 19.04 -1.20 7.69
N ASP A 27 19.06 0.07 8.06
CA ASP A 27 20.10 0.63 8.94
C ASP A 27 20.03 0.08 10.37
N ASN A 28 18.84 -0.32 10.80
CA ASN A 28 18.66 -0.94 12.12
C ASN A 28 17.44 -1.90 12.14
N ASP A 29 17.41 -2.78 13.13
CA ASP A 29 16.35 -3.79 13.29
C ASP A 29 14.97 -3.22 13.62
N SER A 30 14.86 -1.94 13.92
CA SER A 30 13.61 -1.26 14.23
C SER A 30 13.02 -0.51 13.03
N GLU A 31 13.73 -0.46 11.91
CA GLU A 31 13.25 0.21 10.71
C GLU A 31 12.25 -0.65 9.93
N ASP A 32 11.25 0.03 9.42
CA ASP A 32 10.15 -0.52 8.62
C ASP A 32 10.45 -0.26 7.15
N CYS A 33 11.50 -0.93 6.63
CA CYS A 33 11.95 -0.70 5.27
C CYS A 33 11.56 -1.86 4.34
N HIS A 34 11.11 -1.53 3.14
CA HIS A 34 10.64 -2.46 2.13
C HIS A 34 11.52 -2.44 0.88
N LEU A 35 11.58 -3.59 0.20
CA LEU A 35 12.12 -3.70 -1.14
C LEU A 35 11.04 -4.32 -2.04
N LEU A 36 10.65 -3.59 -3.07
CA LEU A 36 9.65 -4.01 -4.04
C LEU A 36 10.33 -4.29 -5.38
N VAL A 37 10.18 -5.50 -5.90
CA VAL A 37 10.78 -5.89 -7.18
C VAL A 37 9.72 -6.56 -8.04
N ARG A 38 9.53 -6.05 -9.25
CA ARG A 38 8.65 -6.66 -10.25
C ARG A 38 9.46 -7.40 -11.31
N GLN A 39 9.07 -8.64 -11.61
CA GLN A 39 9.58 -9.41 -12.75
C GLN A 39 8.41 -10.06 -13.48
N GLY A 40 8.09 -9.56 -14.65
CA GLY A 40 6.92 -10.02 -15.41
C GLY A 40 5.62 -9.81 -14.62
N ASN A 41 4.91 -10.90 -14.38
CA ASN A 41 3.68 -10.91 -13.57
C ASN A 41 3.90 -11.22 -12.08
N LEU A 42 5.15 -11.32 -11.65
CA LEU A 42 5.48 -11.51 -10.24
C LEU A 42 5.91 -10.19 -9.61
N LEU A 43 5.35 -9.91 -8.43
CA LEU A 43 5.77 -8.84 -7.56
C LEU A 43 6.31 -9.46 -6.27
N TYR A 44 7.56 -9.17 -5.98
CA TYR A 44 8.25 -9.57 -4.76
C TYR A 44 8.26 -8.39 -3.81
N GLU A 45 7.70 -8.57 -2.63
CA GLU A 45 7.67 -7.58 -1.56
C GLU A 45 8.41 -8.13 -0.35
N LEU A 46 9.52 -7.52 -0.02
CA LEU A 46 10.41 -7.97 1.03
C LEU A 46 10.40 -6.93 2.15
N TYR A 47 10.12 -7.40 3.35
CA TYR A 47 10.10 -6.59 4.56
C TYR A 47 11.38 -6.78 5.35
N SER A 48 12.04 -5.69 5.69
CA SER A 48 13.22 -5.57 6.55
C SER A 48 14.30 -6.60 6.22
N GLY A 49 15.45 -6.18 5.72
CA GLY A 49 16.48 -7.15 5.35
C GLY A 49 17.86 -6.55 5.13
N ASN A 50 18.82 -7.45 5.03
CA ASN A 50 20.22 -7.12 4.80
C ASN A 50 20.82 -8.11 3.79
N TYR A 51 21.43 -7.58 2.75
CA TYR A 51 22.14 -8.37 1.75
C TYR A 51 23.60 -8.60 2.17
N SER A 52 24.00 -9.85 2.24
CA SER A 52 25.38 -10.23 2.54
C SER A 52 25.73 -11.56 1.87
N GLY A 53 26.89 -11.61 1.21
CA GLY A 53 27.43 -12.86 0.65
C GLY A 53 26.51 -13.55 -0.39
N GLY A 54 25.74 -12.80 -1.16
CA GLY A 54 24.80 -13.36 -2.15
C GLY A 54 23.45 -13.76 -1.57
N VAL A 55 23.22 -13.55 -0.27
CA VAL A 55 21.97 -13.87 0.43
C VAL A 55 21.33 -12.60 0.95
N LEU A 56 20.02 -12.50 0.73
CA LEU A 56 19.18 -11.45 1.29
C LEU A 56 18.44 -12.02 2.52
N ASN A 57 18.95 -11.71 3.71
CA ASN A 57 18.33 -12.11 4.96
C ASN A 57 17.25 -11.10 5.32
N ALA A 58 16.00 -11.52 5.36
CA ALA A 58 14.85 -10.66 5.60
C ALA A 58 13.87 -11.29 6.60
N ARG A 59 13.00 -10.43 7.15
CA ARG A 59 11.96 -10.89 8.07
C ARG A 59 10.80 -11.55 7.36
N CYS A 60 10.46 -11.05 6.16
CA CYS A 60 9.36 -11.60 5.36
C CYS A 60 9.59 -11.33 3.88
N LEU A 61 9.35 -12.32 3.04
CA LEU A 61 9.19 -12.18 1.60
C LEU A 61 7.78 -12.63 1.24
N VAL A 62 7.11 -11.84 0.42
CA VAL A 62 5.80 -12.13 -0.15
C VAL A 62 5.87 -12.02 -1.66
N ILE A 63 5.26 -12.98 -2.35
CA ILE A 63 5.18 -13.00 -3.82
C ILE A 63 3.72 -12.87 -4.24
N TRP A 64 3.42 -11.87 -5.05
CA TRP A 64 2.11 -11.65 -5.64
C TRP A 64 2.10 -12.00 -7.12
N GLN A 65 1.01 -12.62 -7.57
CA GLN A 65 0.71 -12.85 -8.97
C GLN A 65 -0.12 -11.68 -9.51
N LEU A 66 0.48 -10.78 -10.30
CA LEU A 66 -0.19 -9.57 -10.78
C LEU A 66 -1.27 -9.82 -11.84
N ASN A 67 -1.25 -10.97 -12.49
CA ASN A 67 -2.26 -11.39 -13.46
C ASN A 67 -3.34 -12.31 -12.85
N ALA A 68 -3.37 -12.44 -11.53
CA ALA A 68 -4.36 -13.24 -10.83
C ALA A 68 -5.47 -12.38 -10.21
N VAL A 69 -6.64 -12.97 -10.03
CA VAL A 69 -7.74 -12.40 -9.26
C VAL A 69 -7.70 -13.02 -7.87
N TYR A 70 -7.42 -12.20 -6.89
CA TYR A 70 -7.42 -12.62 -5.49
C TYR A 70 -8.83 -12.62 -4.91
N PRO A 71 -9.16 -13.56 -4.02
CA PRO A 71 -10.42 -13.54 -3.30
C PRO A 71 -10.49 -12.37 -2.30
N PRO A 72 -11.65 -12.12 -1.67
CA PRO A 72 -11.82 -11.01 -0.71
C PRO A 72 -10.83 -11.02 0.47
N GLU A 73 -10.33 -12.18 0.87
CA GLU A 73 -9.30 -12.38 1.89
C GLU A 73 -7.87 -12.28 1.36
N GLY A 74 -7.69 -11.81 0.12
CA GLY A 74 -6.36 -11.60 -0.48
C GLY A 74 -5.55 -12.90 -0.57
N ARG A 75 -4.34 -12.94 0.02
CA ARG A 75 -3.49 -14.14 0.09
C ARG A 75 -4.04 -15.21 1.02
N GLY A 76 -4.99 -14.87 1.86
CA GLY A 76 -5.66 -15.77 2.80
C GLY A 76 -6.11 -15.06 4.07
N GLU A 77 -7.08 -15.64 4.75
CA GLU A 77 -7.58 -15.11 6.01
C GLU A 77 -6.48 -15.10 7.07
N HIS A 78 -6.35 -14.00 7.80
CA HIS A 78 -5.32 -13.74 8.80
C HIS A 78 -3.88 -13.80 8.29
N CYS A 79 -3.67 -13.71 6.97
CA CYS A 79 -2.34 -13.68 6.38
C CYS A 79 -1.87 -12.24 6.19
N THR A 80 -0.71 -11.90 6.74
CA THR A 80 -0.03 -10.64 6.46
C THR A 80 0.60 -10.63 5.07
N SER A 81 1.17 -9.52 4.69
CA SER A 81 2.02 -9.35 3.51
C SER A 81 3.28 -8.57 3.90
N GLY A 82 3.92 -7.87 2.96
CA GLY A 82 4.84 -6.78 3.27
C GLY A 82 4.15 -5.62 3.99
N ASP A 83 2.83 -5.51 3.84
CA ASP A 83 1.97 -4.51 4.48
C ASP A 83 1.17 -5.15 5.62
N ALA A 84 1.03 -4.49 6.75
CA ALA A 84 0.43 -5.07 7.96
C ALA A 84 -1.08 -5.38 7.84
N ALA A 85 -1.78 -4.79 6.86
CA ALA A 85 -3.16 -5.12 6.53
C ALA A 85 -3.32 -6.36 5.62
N GLY A 86 -2.21 -6.94 5.14
CA GLY A 86 -2.23 -8.04 4.18
C GLY A 86 -2.44 -7.60 2.73
N PHE A 87 -2.24 -6.32 2.41
CA PHE A 87 -2.33 -5.80 1.04
C PHE A 87 -1.02 -5.96 0.26
N PRO A 88 -1.09 -5.98 -1.09
CA PRO A 88 0.09 -5.69 -1.89
C PRO A 88 0.45 -4.20 -1.75
N ILE A 89 1.73 -3.90 -1.54
CA ILE A 89 2.20 -2.53 -1.38
C ILE A 89 2.22 -1.80 -2.73
N ALA A 90 2.95 -2.33 -3.71
CA ALA A 90 3.21 -1.65 -4.96
C ALA A 90 1.93 -1.23 -5.73
N PRO A 91 0.87 -2.06 -5.88
CA PRO A 91 -0.35 -1.67 -6.58
C PRO A 91 -1.17 -0.57 -5.89
N LEU A 92 -0.87 -0.25 -4.64
CA LEU A 92 -1.54 0.80 -3.86
C LEU A 92 -0.67 2.04 -3.64
N LEU A 93 0.57 2.04 -4.12
CA LEU A 93 1.43 3.23 -4.16
C LEU A 93 1.05 4.12 -5.34
N VAL A 94 1.37 5.39 -5.22
CA VAL A 94 1.32 6.34 -6.32
C VAL A 94 2.70 6.37 -6.98
N ASN A 95 2.75 6.15 -8.28
CA ASN A 95 3.97 6.14 -9.10
C ASN A 95 4.08 7.42 -9.93
N ALA A 96 5.28 7.99 -10.07
CA ALA A 96 5.48 9.26 -10.76
C ALA A 96 5.18 9.17 -12.27
N ASP A 97 5.56 8.10 -12.96
CA ASP A 97 5.27 7.90 -14.39
C ASP A 97 3.76 7.74 -14.63
N GLU A 98 3.06 7.05 -13.73
CA GLU A 98 1.62 6.89 -13.80
C GLU A 98 0.91 8.23 -13.67
N VAL A 99 1.30 9.07 -12.72
CA VAL A 99 0.77 10.43 -12.58
C VAL A 99 1.08 11.27 -13.83
N ALA A 100 2.33 11.24 -14.32
CA ALA A 100 2.74 11.98 -15.51
C ALA A 100 1.90 11.61 -16.74
N ALA A 101 1.61 10.32 -16.93
CA ALA A 101 0.78 9.82 -18.03
C ALA A 101 -0.69 10.32 -17.97
N LYS A 102 -1.14 10.80 -16.83
CA LYS A 102 -2.51 11.29 -16.60
C LYS A 102 -2.62 12.82 -16.61
N VAL A 103 -1.49 13.53 -16.48
CA VAL A 103 -1.46 15.01 -16.55
C VAL A 103 -1.94 15.48 -17.93
N GLY A 104 -2.81 16.48 -17.93
CA GLY A 104 -3.40 17.03 -19.17
C GLY A 104 -4.61 16.26 -19.71
N ILE A 105 -4.93 15.08 -19.18
CA ILE A 105 -6.15 14.34 -19.52
C ILE A 105 -7.28 14.81 -18.59
N ALA A 106 -8.34 15.32 -19.17
CA ALA A 106 -9.48 15.85 -18.40
C ALA A 106 -10.09 14.78 -17.49
N ASN A 107 -10.30 15.12 -16.23
CA ASN A 107 -10.90 14.26 -15.20
C ASN A 107 -10.21 12.90 -15.01
N SER A 108 -8.94 12.77 -15.40
CA SER A 108 -8.16 11.55 -15.20
C SER A 108 -7.88 11.26 -13.72
N ASP A 109 -7.69 10.01 -13.41
CA ASP A 109 -7.24 9.45 -12.14
C ASP A 109 -6.33 8.25 -12.39
N LEU A 110 -5.82 7.61 -11.34
CA LEU A 110 -4.87 6.49 -11.45
C LEU A 110 -5.55 5.13 -11.65
N GLY A 111 -6.86 5.01 -11.41
CA GLY A 111 -7.60 3.78 -11.62
C GLY A 111 -7.58 2.79 -10.43
N HIS A 112 -6.92 3.13 -9.32
CA HIS A 112 -6.81 2.28 -8.13
C HIS A 112 -6.91 3.09 -6.83
N ALA A 113 -7.14 2.43 -5.70
CA ALA A 113 -7.06 3.04 -4.37
C ALA A 113 -5.60 3.30 -3.97
N ILE A 114 -5.40 4.23 -3.05
CA ILE A 114 -4.08 4.58 -2.53
C ILE A 114 -3.96 4.06 -1.09
N ARG A 115 -2.83 3.43 -0.73
CA ARG A 115 -2.56 3.06 0.66
C ARG A 115 -2.29 4.29 1.52
N PHE A 116 -2.70 4.23 2.78
CA PHE A 116 -2.26 5.19 3.78
C PHE A 116 -1.96 4.48 5.10
N VAL A 117 -1.20 5.13 5.97
CA VAL A 117 -0.80 4.59 7.25
C VAL A 117 -1.21 5.53 8.40
N LEU A 118 -1.35 4.96 9.60
CA LEU A 118 -1.63 5.70 10.83
C LEU A 118 -0.75 5.18 11.97
N PRO A 119 -0.41 6.02 12.96
CA PRO A 119 0.19 5.52 14.20
C PRO A 119 -0.70 4.47 14.87
N ASN A 120 -0.11 3.39 15.38
CA ASN A 120 -0.80 2.29 16.03
C ASN A 120 -1.85 2.73 17.08
N PRO A 121 -1.61 3.76 17.94
CA PRO A 121 -2.61 4.25 18.88
C PRO A 121 -3.86 4.91 18.26
N ARG A 122 -3.84 5.14 16.94
CA ARG A 122 -5.00 5.66 16.19
C ARG A 122 -5.79 4.59 15.47
N MET A 123 -5.40 3.32 15.61
CA MET A 123 -6.05 2.18 14.97
C MET A 123 -6.77 1.32 16.02
N ALA A 124 -8.01 0.92 15.71
CA ALA A 124 -8.93 0.29 16.65
C ALA A 124 -8.47 -1.08 17.14
N THR A 125 -8.74 -1.33 18.44
CA THR A 125 -8.78 -2.66 19.04
C THR A 125 -10.16 -2.93 19.63
N ASP A 126 -10.57 -4.20 19.64
CA ASP A 126 -11.82 -4.66 20.27
C ASP A 126 -11.65 -6.10 20.80
N ALA A 127 -11.43 -6.23 22.09
CA ALA A 127 -11.24 -7.53 22.72
C ALA A 127 -12.50 -8.42 22.67
N SER A 128 -13.69 -7.86 22.47
CA SER A 128 -14.94 -8.62 22.39
C SER A 128 -15.04 -9.50 21.13
N LEU A 129 -14.24 -9.22 20.12
CA LEU A 129 -14.18 -10.00 18.87
C LEU A 129 -13.27 -11.24 18.97
N GLY A 130 -12.61 -11.47 20.09
CA GLY A 130 -11.76 -12.64 20.31
C GLY A 130 -10.42 -12.60 19.57
N GLY A 131 -10.04 -11.47 18.96
CA GLY A 131 -8.76 -11.32 18.29
C GLY A 131 -7.58 -11.27 19.26
N VAL A 132 -6.40 -11.64 18.79
CA VAL A 132 -5.14 -11.62 19.58
C VAL A 132 -4.84 -10.18 20.00
N GLY A 133 -4.82 -9.93 21.32
CA GLY A 133 -4.65 -8.59 21.88
C GLY A 133 -5.75 -7.60 21.48
N GLY A 134 -6.94 -8.09 21.09
CA GLY A 134 -8.06 -7.28 20.62
C GLY A 134 -7.87 -6.71 19.21
N ARG A 135 -6.87 -7.16 18.44
CA ARG A 135 -6.62 -6.72 17.08
C ARG A 135 -7.76 -7.07 16.14
N LEU A 136 -8.02 -6.20 15.20
CA LEU A 136 -9.11 -6.38 14.26
C LEU A 136 -8.85 -5.65 12.94
N TYR A 137 -9.56 -6.07 11.92
CA TYR A 137 -9.57 -5.43 10.61
C TYR A 137 -10.97 -5.45 9.99
N VAL A 138 -11.13 -4.77 8.87
CA VAL A 138 -12.30 -4.85 7.98
C VAL A 138 -11.83 -5.14 6.56
N ARG A 139 -12.71 -5.74 5.74
CA ARG A 139 -12.39 -5.95 4.32
C ARG A 139 -12.17 -4.60 3.61
N PRO A 140 -11.22 -4.56 2.65
CA PRO A 140 -10.51 -5.68 2.01
C PRO A 140 -9.25 -6.19 2.73
N ALA A 141 -8.90 -5.68 3.93
CA ALA A 141 -7.78 -6.23 4.68
C ALA A 141 -8.01 -7.70 5.07
N SER A 142 -6.93 -8.44 5.19
CA SER A 142 -6.90 -9.84 5.63
C SER A 142 -6.14 -10.04 6.95
N HIS A 143 -5.51 -8.97 7.46
CA HIS A 143 -4.67 -9.02 8.66
C HIS A 143 -4.69 -7.68 9.41
N ALA A 144 -4.27 -7.71 10.67
CA ALA A 144 -4.07 -6.52 11.50
C ALA A 144 -2.75 -6.59 12.28
N GLY A 145 -1.76 -5.80 11.87
CA GLY A 145 -0.42 -5.78 12.46
C GLY A 145 -0.39 -5.37 13.93
N GLY A 146 -0.31 -4.06 14.21
CA GLY A 146 -0.06 -3.56 15.56
C GLY A 146 -1.03 -2.50 16.10
N PRO A 147 -2.37 -2.57 15.84
CA PRO A 147 -3.29 -1.56 16.35
C PRO A 147 -3.29 -1.56 17.88
N SER A 148 -3.41 -0.39 18.50
CA SER A 148 -3.44 -0.24 19.97
C SER A 148 -4.38 0.89 20.43
N GLY A 149 -5.17 1.43 19.52
CA GLY A 149 -6.12 2.51 19.82
C GLY A 149 -7.46 2.01 20.36
N PRO A 150 -8.29 2.91 20.87
CA PRO A 150 -9.61 2.57 21.40
C PRO A 150 -10.57 2.12 20.29
N ILE A 151 -11.62 1.38 20.69
CA ILE A 151 -12.63 0.79 19.79
C ILE A 151 -13.32 1.81 18.86
N GLY A 152 -13.39 3.06 19.25
CA GLY A 152 -14.02 4.14 18.46
C GLY A 152 -13.13 4.69 17.33
N THR A 153 -11.89 4.22 17.20
CA THR A 153 -11.00 4.61 16.10
C THR A 153 -11.18 3.71 14.87
N VAL A 154 -10.45 3.99 13.80
CA VAL A 154 -10.57 3.26 12.54
C VAL A 154 -9.81 1.93 12.57
N PRO A 155 -10.35 0.85 12.00
CA PRO A 155 -9.68 -0.44 11.89
C PRO A 155 -8.73 -0.49 10.70
N TYR A 156 -7.78 -1.46 10.68
CA TYR A 156 -7.07 -1.85 9.46
C TYR A 156 -8.07 -2.18 8.34
N GLY A 157 -7.73 -1.83 7.12
CA GLY A 157 -8.59 -2.04 5.95
C GLY A 157 -9.69 -0.98 5.77
N VAL A 158 -9.89 -0.06 6.73
CA VAL A 158 -10.87 1.02 6.52
C VAL A 158 -10.57 1.75 5.23
N ARG A 159 -11.62 1.98 4.43
CA ARG A 159 -11.56 2.76 3.22
C ARG A 159 -12.18 4.12 3.44
N MET A 160 -11.46 5.18 3.10
CA MET A 160 -11.94 6.55 3.15
C MET A 160 -11.89 7.15 1.75
N ARG A 161 -12.88 7.95 1.41
CA ARG A 161 -12.98 8.61 0.12
C ARG A 161 -13.00 10.13 0.31
N LEU A 162 -12.17 10.85 -0.45
CA LEU A 162 -12.20 12.30 -0.47
C LEU A 162 -13.56 12.77 -1.01
N LYS A 163 -14.21 13.68 -0.29
CA LYS A 163 -15.54 14.20 -0.67
C LYS A 163 -15.51 14.86 -2.04
N SER A 164 -16.55 14.65 -2.83
CA SER A 164 -16.66 15.16 -4.19
C SER A 164 -16.63 16.69 -4.30
N ASN A 165 -17.00 17.38 -3.22
CA ASN A 165 -16.98 18.84 -3.15
C ASN A 165 -15.66 19.43 -2.62
N PHE A 166 -14.60 18.61 -2.47
CA PHE A 166 -13.28 19.12 -2.07
C PHE A 166 -12.74 20.07 -3.13
N ASN A 167 -12.33 21.26 -2.69
CA ASN A 167 -11.79 22.27 -3.59
C ASN A 167 -10.34 21.96 -3.99
N MET A 168 -10.13 21.64 -5.26
CA MET A 168 -8.81 21.32 -5.82
C MET A 168 -8.10 22.54 -6.43
N SER A 169 -8.67 23.76 -6.34
CA SER A 169 -8.00 24.95 -6.85
C SER A 169 -6.68 25.19 -6.09
N GLY A 170 -5.68 25.71 -6.78
CA GLY A 170 -4.34 25.91 -6.23
C GLY A 170 -3.42 24.68 -6.29
N TYR A 171 -3.96 23.48 -6.49
CA TYR A 171 -3.15 22.27 -6.71
C TYR A 171 -2.64 22.18 -8.15
N SER A 172 -1.41 21.66 -8.34
CA SER A 172 -0.87 21.35 -9.65
C SER A 172 -1.76 20.34 -10.39
N ALA A 173 -1.65 20.27 -11.72
CA ALA A 173 -2.40 19.29 -12.52
C ALA A 173 -2.10 17.83 -12.06
N ALA A 174 -0.86 17.53 -11.70
CA ALA A 174 -0.44 16.26 -11.17
C ALA A 174 -1.09 15.96 -9.80
N ALA A 175 -1.05 16.91 -8.87
CA ALA A 175 -1.70 16.75 -7.56
C ALA A 175 -3.22 16.55 -7.71
N GLN A 176 -3.86 17.21 -8.66
CA GLN A 176 -5.28 17.02 -8.94
C GLN A 176 -5.62 15.61 -9.47
N VAL A 177 -4.72 14.95 -10.21
CA VAL A 177 -4.88 13.54 -10.61
C VAL A 177 -4.98 12.65 -9.35
N ILE A 178 -4.08 12.86 -8.40
CA ILE A 178 -4.05 12.11 -7.13
C ILE A 178 -5.31 12.39 -6.30
N LEU A 179 -5.72 13.65 -6.18
CA LEU A 179 -6.93 14.02 -5.44
C LEU A 179 -8.20 13.42 -6.09
N ARG A 180 -8.30 13.39 -7.43
CA ARG A 180 -9.40 12.69 -8.11
C ARG A 180 -9.38 11.18 -7.89
N THR A 181 -8.18 10.59 -7.80
CA THR A 181 -8.02 9.19 -7.41
C THR A 181 -8.60 8.94 -6.01
N MET A 182 -8.27 9.82 -5.05
CA MET A 182 -8.82 9.75 -3.69
C MET A 182 -10.35 9.93 -3.68
N GLN A 183 -10.92 10.72 -4.60
CA GLN A 183 -12.37 10.88 -4.74
C GLN A 183 -13.06 9.66 -5.34
N ARG A 184 -12.43 8.97 -6.28
CA ARG A 184 -13.05 7.83 -6.99
C ARG A 184 -12.81 6.50 -6.30
N TYR A 185 -11.57 6.23 -5.95
CA TYR A 185 -11.14 4.94 -5.40
C TYR A 185 -10.89 4.99 -3.90
N GLY A 186 -10.62 6.19 -3.37
CA GLY A 186 -10.33 6.40 -1.96
C GLY A 186 -8.92 6.01 -1.56
N ILE A 187 -8.73 6.03 -0.25
CA ILE A 187 -7.51 5.58 0.43
C ILE A 187 -7.86 4.43 1.37
N VAL A 188 -6.96 3.44 1.52
CA VAL A 188 -7.16 2.28 2.40
C VAL A 188 -6.08 2.24 3.48
N LEU A 189 -6.47 1.98 4.72
CA LEU A 189 -5.55 1.87 5.85
C LEU A 189 -4.81 0.54 5.78
N ALA A 190 -3.53 0.62 5.49
CA ALA A 190 -2.70 -0.50 5.10
C ALA A 190 -1.66 -0.87 6.15
N ASP A 191 -1.09 0.11 6.86
CA ASP A 191 -0.02 -0.16 7.80
C ASP A 191 0.03 0.83 8.97
N GLY A 192 0.93 0.55 9.92
CA GLY A 192 1.33 1.44 11.01
C GLY A 192 2.41 2.41 10.56
N GLY A 193 2.33 3.68 10.97
CA GLY A 193 3.37 4.66 10.65
C GLY A 193 2.98 6.08 10.97
N ASN A 194 3.94 6.98 10.89
CA ASN A 194 3.77 8.39 11.24
C ASN A 194 3.60 9.32 10.02
N ILE A 195 3.84 8.82 8.81
CA ILE A 195 3.69 9.56 7.55
C ILE A 195 2.49 8.99 6.81
N ALA A 196 1.38 9.73 6.81
CA ALA A 196 0.09 9.20 6.36
C ALA A 196 0.06 8.74 4.90
N LEU A 197 0.74 9.45 3.99
CA LEU A 197 0.82 9.09 2.58
C LEU A 197 2.27 8.82 2.20
N THR A 198 2.53 7.65 1.65
CA THR A 198 3.81 7.26 1.08
C THR A 198 3.63 6.96 -0.40
N PHE A 199 4.53 7.47 -1.23
CA PHE A 199 4.54 7.26 -2.68
C PHE A 199 5.75 6.43 -3.07
N GLU A 200 5.71 5.84 -4.25
CA GLU A 200 6.86 5.13 -4.78
C GLU A 200 8.05 6.09 -5.00
N SER A 201 9.26 5.61 -4.72
CA SER A 201 10.47 6.36 -5.05
C SER A 201 10.54 6.59 -6.56
N ASP A 202 10.86 7.82 -6.96
CA ASP A 202 11.07 8.19 -8.37
C ASP A 202 12.47 7.85 -8.89
N ARG A 203 13.25 7.09 -8.12
CA ARG A 203 14.61 6.67 -8.48
C ARG A 203 14.67 5.87 -9.79
N TYR A 204 13.61 5.11 -10.08
CA TYR A 204 13.53 4.20 -11.23
C TYR A 204 12.46 4.59 -12.24
N THR A 205 11.85 5.76 -12.11
CA THR A 205 10.85 6.31 -13.02
C THR A 205 11.46 7.31 -14.00
N SER A 206 10.77 7.58 -15.09
CA SER A 206 11.16 8.60 -16.08
C SER A 206 10.75 10.01 -15.62
N ALA A 207 9.58 10.13 -14.99
CA ALA A 207 9.14 11.35 -14.34
C ALA A 207 9.66 11.40 -12.89
N SER A 208 9.93 12.61 -12.38
CA SER A 208 10.26 12.80 -10.97
C SER A 208 9.14 13.54 -10.24
N TRP A 209 9.04 13.37 -8.93
CA TRP A 209 8.10 14.10 -8.09
C TRP A 209 8.32 15.61 -8.20
N ASP A 210 9.58 16.05 -8.28
CA ASP A 210 9.94 17.44 -8.49
C ASP A 210 9.41 17.98 -9.83
N SER A 211 9.59 17.23 -10.92
CA SER A 211 9.08 17.64 -12.27
C SER A 211 7.55 17.73 -12.34
N LEU A 212 6.84 16.99 -11.45
CA LEU A 212 5.39 17.04 -11.32
C LEU A 212 4.89 18.13 -10.36
N GLY A 213 5.81 18.83 -9.70
CA GLY A 213 5.50 19.82 -8.68
C GLY A 213 4.83 19.22 -7.46
N ILE A 214 5.25 18.01 -7.06
CA ILE A 214 4.77 17.28 -5.89
C ILE A 214 5.91 17.16 -4.90
N GLU A 215 5.72 17.74 -3.73
CA GLU A 215 6.64 17.72 -2.60
C GLU A 215 6.01 16.99 -1.41
N ALA A 216 6.80 16.63 -0.42
CA ALA A 216 6.35 15.93 0.79
C ALA A 216 5.17 16.62 1.51
N ARG A 217 5.02 17.92 1.35
CA ARG A 217 3.97 18.70 2.02
C ARG A 217 2.87 19.20 1.09
N THR A 218 2.85 18.78 -0.18
CA THR A 218 1.88 19.26 -1.19
C THR A 218 0.43 19.16 -0.73
N PHE A 219 0.06 18.11 0.01
CA PHE A 219 -1.32 17.88 0.44
C PHE A 219 -1.62 18.37 1.87
N VAL A 220 -0.62 18.75 2.64
CA VAL A 220 -0.80 19.11 4.05
C VAL A 220 -0.62 20.60 4.33
N ASP A 221 0.05 21.33 3.44
CA ASP A 221 0.26 22.76 3.55
C ASP A 221 -0.59 23.54 2.54
N VAL A 222 -0.70 24.86 2.78
CA VAL A 222 -1.27 25.78 1.79
C VAL A 222 -0.20 26.08 0.75
N VAL A 223 -0.33 25.51 -0.44
CA VAL A 223 0.56 25.74 -1.58
C VAL A 223 -0.25 26.48 -2.66
N ASN A 224 0.21 27.62 -3.13
CA ASN A 224 -0.48 28.42 -4.16
C ASN A 224 -1.97 28.69 -3.84
N GLY A 225 -2.33 28.86 -2.57
CA GLY A 225 -3.71 29.08 -2.13
C GLY A 225 -4.57 27.82 -2.10
N SER A 226 -3.97 26.62 -2.21
CA SER A 226 -4.69 25.34 -2.06
C SER A 226 -5.25 25.14 -0.66
N THR A 227 -6.31 24.38 -0.56
CA THR A 227 -6.88 23.93 0.73
C THR A 227 -6.16 22.67 1.20
N PRO A 228 -5.48 22.67 2.38
CA PRO A 228 -4.88 21.45 2.91
C PRO A 228 -5.86 20.30 3.02
N VAL A 229 -5.42 19.08 2.72
CA VAL A 229 -6.23 17.86 2.86
C VAL A 229 -6.30 17.46 4.32
N LEU A 230 -7.49 17.49 4.91
CA LEU A 230 -7.75 17.14 6.31
C LEU A 230 -8.63 15.90 6.39
N VAL A 231 -8.57 15.17 7.51
CA VAL A 231 -9.44 14.01 7.76
C VAL A 231 -10.93 14.36 7.61
N SER A 232 -11.34 15.56 8.01
CA SER A 232 -12.72 16.05 7.85
C SER A 232 -13.20 16.17 6.40
N HIS A 233 -12.28 16.17 5.42
CA HIS A 233 -12.59 16.17 4.00
C HIS A 233 -12.90 14.78 3.44
N PHE A 234 -12.72 13.73 4.25
CA PHE A 234 -13.03 12.35 3.84
C PHE A 234 -14.39 11.90 4.40
N GLU A 235 -14.95 10.93 3.73
CA GLU A 235 -16.06 10.11 4.18
C GLU A 235 -15.59 8.66 4.30
N ILE A 236 -16.07 7.93 5.31
CA ILE A 236 -15.76 6.51 5.51
C ILE A 236 -16.71 5.70 4.64
N ILE A 237 -16.16 4.76 3.88
CA ILE A 237 -16.93 3.77 3.14
C ILE A 237 -17.20 2.59 4.05
N ASP A 238 -18.44 2.18 4.15
CA ASP A 238 -18.81 0.96 4.89
C ASP A 238 -18.25 -0.27 4.17
N THR A 239 -17.35 -0.96 4.83
CA THR A 239 -16.67 -2.18 4.33
C THR A 239 -17.17 -3.45 5.02
N GLY A 240 -18.23 -3.34 5.83
CA GLY A 240 -18.86 -4.45 6.52
C GLY A 240 -18.33 -4.70 7.93
N ALA A 241 -18.50 -5.93 8.39
CA ALA A 241 -18.22 -6.30 9.78
C ALA A 241 -16.72 -6.26 10.12
N ARG A 242 -16.43 -5.92 11.38
CA ARG A 242 -15.09 -6.06 11.96
C ARG A 242 -14.77 -7.53 12.19
N ILE A 243 -13.56 -7.94 11.88
CA ILE A 243 -13.05 -9.31 12.00
C ILE A 243 -11.92 -9.29 13.02
N GLY A 244 -12.01 -10.15 14.06
CA GLY A 244 -10.95 -10.31 15.06
C GLY A 244 -9.74 -11.01 14.44
N GLU A 245 -8.53 -10.45 14.61
CA GLU A 245 -7.28 -11.01 14.10
C GLU A 245 -6.80 -12.18 14.97
N THR A 246 -6.61 -13.36 14.42
CA THR A 246 -6.19 -14.55 15.14
C THR A 246 -4.73 -14.97 14.91
N TRP A 247 -4.08 -14.40 13.89
CA TRP A 247 -2.75 -14.79 13.39
C TRP A 247 -2.68 -16.24 12.89
N ASN A 248 -3.82 -16.84 12.67
CA ASN A 248 -3.90 -18.17 12.09
C ASN A 248 -4.05 -18.07 10.56
N CYS A 249 -2.97 -17.71 9.90
CA CYS A 249 -2.96 -17.55 8.44
C CYS A 249 -3.35 -18.85 7.74
N VAL A 250 -4.39 -18.76 6.91
CA VAL A 250 -4.82 -19.83 6.02
C VAL A 250 -4.73 -19.34 4.59
N ARG A 251 -3.71 -19.78 3.86
CA ARG A 251 -3.46 -19.36 2.48
C ARG A 251 -4.61 -19.72 1.56
N SER A 252 -5.04 -18.74 0.78
CA SER A 252 -6.05 -18.94 -0.26
C SER A 252 -5.42 -19.51 -1.54
N THR A 253 -6.19 -20.31 -2.27
CA THR A 253 -5.83 -20.69 -3.63
C THR A 253 -6.08 -19.52 -4.57
N VAL A 254 -5.06 -19.11 -5.30
CA VAL A 254 -5.15 -18.02 -6.25
C VAL A 254 -5.31 -18.61 -7.64
N ASN A 255 -6.37 -18.23 -8.34
CA ASN A 255 -6.59 -18.61 -9.72
C ASN A 255 -5.86 -17.62 -10.63
N VAL A 256 -4.85 -18.10 -11.34
CA VAL A 256 -4.27 -17.38 -12.47
C VAL A 256 -5.18 -17.67 -13.67
N PRO A 257 -5.88 -16.69 -14.23
CA PRO A 257 -6.67 -16.91 -15.44
C PRO A 257 -5.75 -17.46 -16.54
N ASP A 258 -6.15 -18.53 -17.20
CA ASP A 258 -5.51 -18.95 -18.43
C ASP A 258 -5.55 -17.74 -19.37
N LEU A 259 -4.38 -17.27 -19.80
CA LEU A 259 -4.28 -16.21 -20.80
C LEU A 259 -4.82 -16.78 -22.12
N ILE A 260 -6.13 -16.63 -22.37
CA ILE A 260 -6.81 -17.09 -23.60
C ILE A 260 -6.20 -16.43 -24.86
N PHE A 261 -5.31 -15.44 -24.70
CA PHE A 261 -4.68 -14.68 -25.77
C PHE A 261 -3.13 -14.69 -25.70
N ALA A 262 -2.53 -15.73 -25.12
CA ALA A 262 -1.06 -15.82 -25.11
C ALA A 262 -0.44 -16.07 -26.50
N ASP A 263 -1.24 -16.54 -27.47
CA ASP A 263 -0.76 -16.89 -28.81
C ASP A 263 -1.75 -16.42 -29.87
N GLY A 264 -1.42 -15.35 -30.58
CA GLY A 264 -1.99 -15.13 -31.88
C GLY A 264 -2.60 -13.78 -32.22
N PHE A 265 -1.78 -12.77 -32.28
CA PHE A 265 -1.82 -11.79 -33.36
C PHE A 265 -0.37 -11.53 -33.80
N GLU A 266 0.07 -12.32 -34.78
CA GLU A 266 1.16 -11.95 -35.68
C GLU A 266 0.72 -10.79 -36.58
#